data_2e2c4130cbf80659264ff1b51fb0ec82
#
_entry.id   2e2c4130cbf80659264ff1b51fb0ec82
#
_cell.length_a   1.000
_cell.length_b   1.000
_cell.length_c   1.000
_cell.angle_alpha   90.00
_cell.angle_beta   90.00
_cell.angle_gamma   90.00
#
_symmetry.space_group_name_H-M   'P 1'
#
loop_
_entity.id
_entity.type
_entity.pdbx_description
1 polymer ?
#
loop_
_entity_poly.entity_id
_entity_poly.type
_entity_poly.pdbx_seq_one_letter_code
_entity_poly.pdbx_strand_id
1 'polypeptide(L)'
;TGDNGCGGDIWLSQNAKFPDLIAEESVSKRAVVRAYGERAGINPCTLTPKDIFDIAEGTRDGNRLAAKESFAELGEVAGVAIAHALDMIDGIVIIGGGIAGASPYILPSMLEVLRGKLAMMDGQLFDRVEMKVFNWEDRAERNEFLNGHDQEVVSPISGRKVPYHSVRRTIIAVSEDGASTSTMKGAYAFALMHMDHQS
;
A
#
# COMPACT_ATOMS: atom_id res chain seq x y z
N THR A 1 -9.32 -8.54 12.43
CA THR A 1 -9.50 -9.87 12.93
C THR A 1 -9.07 -9.93 14.39
N GLY A 2 -8.92 -11.09 15.02
CA GLY A 2 -8.80 -11.22 16.46
C GLY A 2 -10.20 -11.26 17.12
N ASP A 3 -10.25 -11.55 18.42
CA ASP A 3 -11.52 -11.82 19.13
C ASP A 3 -12.49 -10.63 19.16
N ASN A 4 -11.96 -9.41 19.10
CA ASN A 4 -12.77 -8.18 19.11
C ASN A 4 -12.96 -7.56 17.71
N GLY A 5 -12.44 -8.19 16.66
CA GLY A 5 -12.54 -7.67 15.29
C GLY A 5 -11.74 -6.40 14.98
N CYS A 6 -10.89 -5.95 15.89
CA CYS A 6 -10.10 -4.71 15.75
C CYS A 6 -8.70 -4.93 15.17
N GLY A 7 -8.32 -6.17 14.87
CA GLY A 7 -7.03 -6.48 14.30
C GLY A 7 -6.89 -5.90 12.90
N GLY A 8 -5.86 -5.09 12.66
CA GLY A 8 -5.59 -4.46 11.36
C GLY A 8 -6.13 -3.05 11.21
N ASP A 9 -6.68 -2.44 12.26
CA ASP A 9 -7.14 -1.05 12.25
C ASP A 9 -5.97 -0.05 12.28
N ILE A 10 -5.05 -0.19 11.32
CA ILE A 10 -3.83 0.66 11.24
C ILE A 10 -4.14 2.14 10.92
N TRP A 11 -5.36 2.45 10.50
CA TRP A 11 -5.83 3.81 10.29
C TRP A 11 -5.83 4.66 11.59
N LEU A 12 -5.87 3.99 12.76
CA LEU A 12 -5.75 4.62 14.08
C LEU A 12 -4.31 4.90 14.49
N SER A 13 -3.31 4.42 13.75
CA SER A 13 -1.91 4.71 14.07
C SER A 13 -1.63 6.21 14.00
N GLN A 14 -0.58 6.64 14.68
CA GLN A 14 -0.14 8.02 14.65
C GLN A 14 0.19 8.47 13.22
N ASN A 15 -0.29 9.63 12.83
CA ASN A 15 0.00 10.21 11.53
C ASN A 15 1.46 10.65 11.45
N ALA A 16 2.19 10.16 10.45
CA ALA A 16 3.61 10.46 10.29
C ALA A 16 3.90 11.94 9.99
N LYS A 17 2.92 12.65 9.43
CA LYS A 17 3.05 14.07 9.05
C LYS A 17 2.47 15.02 10.10
N PHE A 18 1.43 14.59 10.76
CA PHE A 18 0.71 15.34 11.78
C PHE A 18 0.62 14.50 13.06
N PRO A 19 1.66 14.52 13.94
CA PRO A 19 1.78 13.59 15.06
C PRO A 19 0.63 13.58 16.07
N ASP A 20 -0.17 14.63 16.12
CA ASP A 20 -1.34 14.74 17.01
C ASP A 20 -2.63 14.16 16.39
N LEU A 21 -2.55 13.68 15.14
CA LEU A 21 -3.69 13.13 14.39
C LEU A 21 -3.49 11.65 14.10
N ILE A 22 -4.60 10.99 13.74
CA ILE A 22 -4.59 9.60 13.25
C ILE A 22 -4.17 9.55 11.77
N ALA A 23 -3.61 8.42 11.35
CA ALA A 23 -3.14 8.22 9.97
C ALA A 23 -4.24 8.47 8.92
N GLU A 24 -5.50 8.15 9.23
CA GLU A 24 -6.64 8.37 8.32
C GLU A 24 -6.79 9.83 7.88
N GLU A 25 -6.35 10.81 8.70
CA GLU A 25 -6.40 12.21 8.32
C GLU A 25 -5.47 12.56 7.12
N SER A 26 -4.55 11.67 6.77
CA SER A 26 -3.73 11.77 5.55
C SER A 26 -3.96 10.63 4.56
N VAL A 27 -4.74 9.58 4.93
CA VAL A 27 -4.97 8.38 4.10
C VAL A 27 -6.48 8.19 3.83
N SER A 28 -7.15 9.26 3.41
CA SER A 28 -8.59 9.23 3.13
C SER A 28 -8.96 10.11 1.94
N LYS A 29 -10.20 9.98 1.46
CA LYS A 29 -10.74 10.86 0.41
C LYS A 29 -10.71 12.33 0.80
N ARG A 30 -11.05 12.64 2.06
CA ARG A 30 -11.03 14.01 2.57
C ARG A 30 -9.61 14.56 2.69
N ALA A 31 -8.63 13.69 2.98
CA ALA A 31 -7.23 14.08 3.07
C ALA A 31 -6.67 14.57 1.73
N VAL A 32 -6.96 13.87 0.64
CA VAL A 32 -6.56 14.29 -0.71
C VAL A 32 -7.15 15.66 -1.05
N VAL A 33 -8.43 15.87 -0.74
CA VAL A 33 -9.11 17.15 -0.99
C VAL A 33 -8.49 18.28 -0.17
N ARG A 34 -8.27 18.06 1.13
CA ARG A 34 -7.60 19.01 2.02
C ARG A 34 -6.21 19.37 1.50
N ALA A 35 -5.38 18.36 1.28
CA ALA A 35 -3.99 18.51 0.84
C ALA A 35 -3.86 19.26 -0.49
N TYR A 36 -4.80 19.02 -1.41
CA TYR A 36 -4.87 19.77 -2.66
C TYR A 36 -5.22 21.25 -2.41
N GLY A 37 -6.25 21.52 -1.60
CA GLY A 37 -6.67 22.88 -1.29
C GLY A 37 -5.57 23.71 -0.65
N GLU A 38 -4.86 23.13 0.32
CA GLU A 38 -3.74 23.76 1.01
C GLU A 38 -2.61 24.14 0.03
N ARG A 39 -2.23 23.20 -0.87
CA ARG A 39 -1.17 23.44 -1.86
C ARG A 39 -1.56 24.36 -3.01
N ALA A 40 -2.81 24.27 -3.43
CA ALA A 40 -3.33 25.11 -4.50
C ALA A 40 -3.74 26.51 -4.04
N GLY A 41 -3.82 26.76 -2.72
CA GLY A 41 -4.24 28.02 -2.14
C GLY A 41 -5.72 28.32 -2.37
N ILE A 42 -6.57 27.30 -2.45
CA ILE A 42 -8.01 27.44 -2.69
C ILE A 42 -8.84 26.70 -1.64
N ASN A 43 -10.12 27.07 -1.54
CA ASN A 43 -11.08 26.26 -0.79
C ASN A 43 -11.64 25.14 -1.69
N PRO A 44 -11.29 23.85 -1.44
CA PRO A 44 -11.62 22.74 -2.32
C PRO A 44 -13.00 22.11 -2.04
N CYS A 45 -13.91 22.79 -1.35
CA CYS A 45 -15.15 22.23 -0.79
C CYS A 45 -16.08 21.55 -1.83
N THR A 46 -15.91 21.85 -3.11
CA THR A 46 -16.71 21.27 -4.21
C THR A 46 -15.98 20.18 -4.98
N LEU A 47 -14.69 19.96 -4.68
CA LEU A 47 -13.88 18.99 -5.41
C LEU A 47 -13.95 17.60 -4.76
N THR A 48 -13.93 16.59 -5.61
CA THR A 48 -13.78 15.20 -5.22
C THR A 48 -12.36 14.70 -5.50
N PRO A 49 -11.91 13.58 -4.92
CA PRO A 49 -10.63 12.96 -5.30
C PRO A 49 -10.53 12.65 -6.80
N LYS A 50 -11.66 12.34 -7.46
CA LYS A 50 -11.71 12.14 -8.92
C LYS A 50 -11.39 13.43 -9.67
N ASP A 51 -11.97 14.56 -9.26
CA ASP A 51 -11.67 15.86 -9.85
C ASP A 51 -10.19 16.22 -9.71
N ILE A 52 -9.61 15.94 -8.54
CA ILE A 52 -8.17 16.18 -8.27
C ILE A 52 -7.31 15.22 -9.12
N PHE A 53 -7.72 13.98 -9.30
CA PHE A 53 -7.06 13.05 -10.21
C PHE A 53 -7.09 13.57 -11.65
N ASP A 54 -8.24 14.07 -12.13
CA ASP A 54 -8.38 14.63 -13.47
C ASP A 54 -7.50 15.90 -13.67
N ILE A 55 -7.34 16.70 -12.61
CA ILE A 55 -6.38 17.81 -12.59
C ILE A 55 -4.94 17.28 -12.69
N ALA A 56 -4.59 16.24 -11.95
CA ALA A 56 -3.25 15.64 -11.99
C ALA A 56 -2.92 15.10 -13.39
N GLU A 57 -3.89 14.47 -14.06
CA GLU A 57 -3.79 13.99 -15.45
C GLU A 57 -3.78 15.14 -16.49
N GLY A 58 -4.29 16.32 -16.13
CA GLY A 58 -4.41 17.49 -17.01
C GLY A 58 -5.64 17.44 -17.92
N THR A 59 -6.62 16.62 -17.58
CA THR A 59 -7.93 16.55 -18.26
C THR A 59 -8.94 17.54 -17.68
N ARG A 60 -8.60 18.16 -16.55
CA ARG A 60 -9.35 19.22 -15.88
C ARG A 60 -8.43 20.37 -15.50
N ASP A 61 -8.93 21.60 -15.59
CA ASP A 61 -8.21 22.80 -15.18
C ASP A 61 -7.93 22.82 -13.67
N GLY A 62 -6.72 23.24 -13.28
CA GLY A 62 -6.30 23.34 -11.90
C GLY A 62 -4.78 23.28 -11.74
N ASN A 63 -4.32 23.28 -10.51
CA ASN A 63 -2.91 23.16 -10.19
C ASN A 63 -2.46 21.69 -10.24
N ARG A 64 -1.88 21.27 -11.37
CA ARG A 64 -1.43 19.89 -11.59
C ARG A 64 -0.40 19.42 -10.58
N LEU A 65 0.53 20.30 -10.20
CA LEU A 65 1.57 19.93 -9.23
C LEU A 65 0.96 19.66 -7.86
N ALA A 66 0.13 20.59 -7.37
CA ALA A 66 -0.59 20.43 -6.12
C ALA A 66 -1.45 19.15 -6.09
N ALA A 67 -2.08 18.81 -7.22
CA ALA A 67 -2.88 17.59 -7.36
C ALA A 67 -2.02 16.32 -7.22
N LYS A 68 -0.89 16.26 -7.90
CA LYS A 68 0.05 15.12 -7.79
C LYS A 68 0.61 15.00 -6.38
N GLU A 69 1.04 16.10 -5.78
CA GLU A 69 1.60 16.13 -4.43
C GLU A 69 0.57 15.75 -3.36
N SER A 70 -0.73 16.01 -3.57
CA SER A 70 -1.77 15.57 -2.64
C SER A 70 -1.93 14.06 -2.58
N PHE A 71 -1.77 13.37 -3.71
CA PHE A 71 -1.72 11.90 -3.74
C PHE A 71 -0.38 11.35 -3.23
N ALA A 72 0.72 12.04 -3.49
CA ALA A 72 2.02 11.68 -2.96
C ALA A 72 2.04 11.71 -1.43
N GLU A 73 1.43 12.73 -0.80
CA GLU A 73 1.28 12.81 0.66
C GLU A 73 0.52 11.60 1.22
N LEU A 74 -0.56 11.19 0.55
CA LEU A 74 -1.29 9.98 0.93
C LEU A 74 -0.37 8.75 0.86
N GLY A 75 0.42 8.62 -0.21
CA GLY A 75 1.38 7.54 -0.38
C GLY A 75 2.45 7.50 0.71
N GLU A 76 2.98 8.66 1.08
CA GLU A 76 3.98 8.82 2.13
C GLU A 76 3.45 8.31 3.49
N VAL A 77 2.30 8.82 3.93
CA VAL A 77 1.73 8.43 5.24
C VAL A 77 1.25 6.99 5.24
N ALA A 78 0.63 6.53 4.15
CA ALA A 78 0.25 5.12 4.00
C ALA A 78 1.48 4.19 4.03
N GLY A 79 2.59 4.60 3.41
CA GLY A 79 3.85 3.85 3.45
C GLY A 79 4.37 3.65 4.86
N VAL A 80 4.27 4.68 5.73
CA VAL A 80 4.65 4.57 7.14
C VAL A 80 3.75 3.58 7.89
N ALA A 81 2.44 3.67 7.71
CA ALA A 81 1.50 2.76 8.36
C ALA A 81 1.68 1.31 7.87
N ILE A 82 1.90 1.11 6.56
CA ILE A 82 2.18 -0.20 5.98
C ILE A 82 3.50 -0.78 6.49
N ALA A 83 4.56 0.03 6.64
CA ALA A 83 5.81 -0.44 7.23
C ALA A 83 5.58 -1.03 8.63
N HIS A 84 4.85 -0.34 9.49
CA HIS A 84 4.50 -0.86 10.82
C HIS A 84 3.65 -2.14 10.75
N ALA A 85 2.75 -2.24 9.75
CA ALA A 85 1.98 -3.47 9.57
C ALA A 85 2.86 -4.64 9.11
N LEU A 86 3.82 -4.40 8.21
CA LEU A 86 4.76 -5.40 7.72
C LEU A 86 5.73 -5.89 8.83
N ASP A 87 6.09 -5.03 9.78
CA ASP A 87 6.89 -5.42 10.94
C ASP A 87 6.16 -6.41 11.87
N MET A 88 4.82 -6.43 11.82
CA MET A 88 3.98 -7.33 12.63
C MET A 88 3.40 -8.51 11.83
N ILE A 89 3.17 -8.32 10.54
CA ILE A 89 2.49 -9.29 9.67
C ILE A 89 3.34 -9.51 8.44
N ASP A 90 4.01 -10.66 8.37
CA ASP A 90 4.76 -11.07 7.19
C ASP A 90 3.77 -11.43 6.05
N GLY A 91 3.78 -10.67 4.96
CA GLY A 91 2.85 -10.90 3.87
C GLY A 91 3.05 -9.96 2.68
N ILE A 92 2.22 -10.14 1.67
CA ILE A 92 2.11 -9.23 0.52
C ILE A 92 1.11 -8.11 0.81
N VAL A 93 1.28 -6.98 0.15
CA VAL A 93 0.39 -5.81 0.30
C VAL A 93 -0.39 -5.58 -0.99
N ILE A 94 -1.70 -5.50 -0.87
CA ILE A 94 -2.58 -5.18 -2.01
C ILE A 94 -3.33 -3.88 -1.71
N ILE A 95 -3.06 -2.86 -2.52
CA ILE A 95 -3.72 -1.56 -2.46
C ILE A 95 -5.04 -1.63 -3.21
N GLY A 96 -6.13 -1.37 -2.52
CA GLY A 96 -7.47 -1.40 -3.10
C GLY A 96 -8.31 -0.18 -2.70
N GLY A 97 -9.55 -0.18 -3.13
CA GLY A 97 -10.52 0.86 -2.78
C GLY A 97 -10.64 1.98 -3.80
N GLY A 98 -11.46 2.99 -3.49
CA GLY A 98 -11.86 4.01 -4.45
C GLY A 98 -10.77 5.02 -4.88
N ILE A 99 -9.63 5.04 -4.19
CA ILE A 99 -8.47 5.91 -4.51
C ILE A 99 -7.37 5.12 -5.26
N ALA A 100 -7.47 3.80 -5.33
CA ALA A 100 -6.46 2.95 -5.96
C ALA A 100 -6.17 3.30 -7.43
N GLY A 101 -7.16 3.88 -8.15
CA GLY A 101 -6.96 4.41 -9.51
C GLY A 101 -5.91 5.53 -9.60
N ALA A 102 -5.59 6.20 -8.50
CA ALA A 102 -4.53 7.20 -8.42
C ALA A 102 -3.15 6.60 -8.05
N SER A 103 -3.00 5.28 -8.12
CA SER A 103 -1.75 4.57 -7.81
C SER A 103 -0.50 5.12 -8.51
N PRO A 104 -0.53 5.64 -9.75
CA PRO A 104 0.64 6.24 -10.37
C PRO A 104 1.25 7.42 -9.58
N TYR A 105 0.44 8.10 -8.78
CA TYR A 105 0.85 9.21 -7.94
C TYR A 105 1.07 8.83 -6.46
N ILE A 106 0.50 7.70 -6.04
CA ILE A 106 0.57 7.20 -4.65
C ILE A 106 1.78 6.29 -4.46
N LEU A 107 1.96 5.31 -5.36
CA LEU A 107 2.98 4.26 -5.22
C LEU A 107 4.42 4.78 -5.14
N PRO A 108 4.86 5.78 -5.93
CA PRO A 108 6.24 6.25 -5.86
C PRO A 108 6.64 6.68 -4.45
N SER A 109 5.86 7.56 -3.81
CA SER A 109 6.13 8.04 -2.45
C SER A 109 5.99 6.94 -1.40
N MET A 110 5.01 6.04 -1.55
CA MET A 110 4.85 4.88 -0.68
C MET A 110 6.07 3.96 -0.73
N LEU A 111 6.55 3.62 -1.92
CA LEU A 111 7.71 2.76 -2.13
C LEU A 111 9.00 3.43 -1.63
N GLU A 112 9.14 4.74 -1.80
CA GLU A 112 10.25 5.52 -1.25
C GLU A 112 10.32 5.37 0.28
N VAL A 113 9.20 5.49 0.97
CA VAL A 113 9.12 5.28 2.42
C VAL A 113 9.47 3.84 2.79
N LEU A 114 8.88 2.86 2.13
CA LEU A 114 9.07 1.43 2.45
C LEU A 114 10.50 0.95 2.21
N ARG A 115 11.18 1.52 1.21
CA ARG A 115 12.57 1.23 0.83
C ARG A 115 13.57 2.16 1.52
N GLY A 116 13.08 3.09 2.31
CA GLY A 116 13.88 4.07 3.04
C GLY A 116 14.66 3.43 4.19
N LYS A 117 15.45 4.26 4.85
CA LYS A 117 16.24 3.86 6.01
C LYS A 117 15.94 4.76 7.21
N LEU A 118 16.05 4.19 8.39
CA LEU A 118 15.97 4.91 9.65
C LEU A 118 17.34 4.89 10.34
N ALA A 119 17.71 6.00 10.97
CA ALA A 119 18.97 6.13 11.68
C ALA A 119 18.78 5.83 13.17
N MET A 120 19.77 5.16 13.78
CA MET A 120 19.96 5.14 15.21
C MET A 120 20.64 6.43 15.68
N MET A 121 20.68 6.66 17.00
CA MET A 121 21.33 7.85 17.60
C MET A 121 22.82 7.94 17.29
N ASP A 122 23.49 6.81 17.05
CA ASP A 122 24.89 6.72 16.65
C ASP A 122 25.13 6.93 15.16
N GLY A 123 24.05 7.14 14.36
CA GLY A 123 24.09 7.34 12.92
C GLY A 123 24.06 6.05 12.09
N GLN A 124 24.05 4.88 12.70
CA GLN A 124 23.88 3.64 11.94
C GLN A 124 22.50 3.61 11.27
N LEU A 125 22.47 3.18 9.99
CA LEU A 125 21.24 3.12 9.19
C LEU A 125 20.71 1.70 9.09
N PHE A 126 19.42 1.56 9.30
CA PHE A 126 18.65 0.33 9.12
C PHE A 126 17.60 0.50 8.06
N ASP A 127 17.33 -0.55 7.29
CA ASP A 127 16.20 -0.56 6.37
C ASP A 127 14.90 -0.42 7.15
N ARG A 128 13.97 0.40 6.66
CA ARG A 128 12.70 0.64 7.32
C ARG A 128 11.85 -0.62 7.42
N VAL A 129 11.96 -1.50 6.43
CA VAL A 129 11.34 -2.82 6.39
C VAL A 129 12.45 -3.84 6.15
N GLU A 130 12.55 -4.89 6.96
CA GLU A 130 13.58 -5.93 6.80
C GLU A 130 13.47 -6.75 5.51
N MET A 131 12.39 -6.60 4.77
CA MET A 131 12.14 -7.28 3.52
C MET A 131 12.51 -6.40 2.31
N LYS A 132 13.06 -7.00 1.26
CA LYS A 132 13.16 -6.33 -0.04
C LYS A 132 11.74 -6.08 -0.59
N VAL A 133 11.39 -4.83 -0.79
CA VAL A 133 10.06 -4.41 -1.25
C VAL A 133 10.05 -4.29 -2.76
N PHE A 134 9.19 -5.03 -3.42
CA PHE A 134 8.98 -5.03 -4.87
C PHE A 134 7.71 -4.30 -5.26
N ASN A 135 7.71 -3.70 -6.45
CA ASN A 135 6.54 -3.10 -7.07
C ASN A 135 5.96 -4.06 -8.12
N TRP A 136 4.73 -4.53 -7.91
CA TRP A 136 4.06 -5.41 -8.87
C TRP A 136 3.76 -4.73 -10.21
N GLU A 137 3.56 -3.42 -10.20
CA GLU A 137 3.26 -2.64 -11.40
C GLU A 137 4.51 -2.47 -12.30
N ASP A 138 5.72 -2.63 -11.73
CA ASP A 138 6.95 -2.70 -12.51
C ASP A 138 7.19 -4.12 -13.00
N ARG A 139 7.27 -4.29 -14.33
CA ARG A 139 7.43 -5.61 -14.96
C ARG A 139 8.75 -6.30 -14.59
N ALA A 140 9.83 -5.55 -14.45
CA ALA A 140 11.14 -6.12 -14.12
C ALA A 140 11.15 -6.59 -12.67
N GLU A 141 10.67 -5.77 -11.75
CA GLU A 141 10.56 -6.11 -10.33
C GLU A 141 9.60 -7.29 -10.10
N ARG A 142 8.47 -7.32 -10.79
CA ARG A 142 7.52 -8.43 -10.73
C ARG A 142 8.15 -9.74 -11.20
N ASN A 143 8.90 -9.72 -12.31
CA ASN A 143 9.59 -10.90 -12.80
C ASN A 143 10.67 -11.37 -11.82
N GLU A 144 11.43 -10.47 -11.24
CA GLU A 144 12.41 -10.79 -10.20
C GLU A 144 11.73 -11.41 -8.97
N PHE A 145 10.62 -10.84 -8.51
CA PHE A 145 9.86 -11.37 -7.39
C PHE A 145 9.37 -12.80 -7.65
N LEU A 146 8.88 -13.09 -8.86
CA LEU A 146 8.30 -14.39 -9.19
C LEU A 146 9.36 -15.46 -9.49
N ASN A 147 10.45 -15.10 -10.16
CA ASN A 147 11.39 -16.04 -10.77
C ASN A 147 12.84 -15.90 -10.27
N GLY A 148 13.13 -14.96 -9.39
CA GLY A 148 14.47 -14.64 -8.92
C GLY A 148 14.98 -15.63 -7.85
N HIS A 149 14.95 -16.93 -8.14
CA HIS A 149 15.48 -17.95 -7.24
C HIS A 149 17.02 -17.89 -7.24
N ASP A 150 17.62 -17.89 -6.07
CA ASP A 150 19.08 -17.82 -5.87
C ASP A 150 19.64 -19.09 -5.21
N GLN A 151 18.77 -19.98 -4.71
CA GLN A 151 19.17 -21.24 -4.08
C GLN A 151 18.23 -22.40 -4.43
N GLU A 152 18.72 -23.63 -4.21
CA GLU A 152 17.91 -24.86 -4.26
C GLU A 152 18.04 -25.59 -2.91
N VAL A 153 16.91 -26.06 -2.39
CA VAL A 153 16.85 -26.92 -1.21
C VAL A 153 16.37 -28.30 -1.63
N VAL A 154 17.05 -29.33 -1.16
CA VAL A 154 16.62 -30.71 -1.36
C VAL A 154 15.71 -31.14 -0.21
N SER A 155 14.48 -31.52 -0.54
CA SER A 155 13.54 -32.06 0.47
C SER A 155 14.10 -33.35 1.08
N PRO A 156 14.28 -33.42 2.40
CA PRO A 156 14.84 -34.63 3.04
C PRO A 156 13.91 -35.85 2.94
N ILE A 157 12.62 -35.63 2.70
CA ILE A 157 11.62 -36.71 2.61
C ILE A 157 11.50 -37.23 1.19
N SER A 158 11.41 -36.36 0.18
CA SER A 158 11.13 -36.73 -1.20
C SER A 158 12.33 -36.71 -2.14
N GLY A 159 13.48 -36.16 -1.70
CA GLY A 159 14.64 -35.93 -2.56
C GLY A 159 14.41 -34.87 -3.64
N ARG A 160 13.24 -34.24 -3.68
CA ARG A 160 12.89 -33.24 -4.69
C ARG A 160 13.65 -31.93 -4.43
N LYS A 161 14.24 -31.41 -5.49
CA LYS A 161 14.83 -30.05 -5.49
C LYS A 161 13.72 -29.01 -5.55
N VAL A 162 13.75 -28.08 -4.64
CA VAL A 162 12.81 -26.95 -4.55
C VAL A 162 13.61 -25.67 -4.70
N PRO A 163 13.39 -24.88 -5.75
CA PRO A 163 14.00 -23.56 -5.87
C PRO A 163 13.44 -22.64 -4.77
N TYR A 164 14.32 -21.85 -4.19
CA TYR A 164 13.93 -20.95 -3.10
C TYR A 164 14.73 -19.65 -3.17
N HIS A 165 14.18 -18.59 -2.61
CA HIS A 165 14.79 -17.27 -2.55
C HIS A 165 15.29 -17.01 -1.13
N SER A 166 16.59 -16.75 -0.96
CA SER A 166 17.20 -16.55 0.37
C SER A 166 16.88 -15.21 1.01
N VAL A 167 16.57 -14.19 0.20
CA VAL A 167 16.27 -12.85 0.68
C VAL A 167 14.80 -12.75 1.08
N ARG A 168 14.54 -12.25 2.29
CA ARG A 168 13.18 -11.87 2.72
C ARG A 168 12.60 -10.85 1.76
N ARG A 169 11.38 -11.04 1.33
CA ARG A 169 10.77 -10.19 0.30
C ARG A 169 9.28 -10.04 0.45
N THR A 170 8.79 -8.87 0.10
CA THR A 170 7.36 -8.57 -0.05
C THR A 170 7.11 -7.83 -1.35
N ILE A 171 5.86 -7.72 -1.77
CA ILE A 171 5.46 -7.01 -2.97
C ILE A 171 4.25 -6.14 -2.69
N ILE A 172 4.25 -4.96 -3.28
CA ILE A 172 3.13 -4.03 -3.26
C ILE A 172 2.45 -4.11 -4.61
N ALA A 173 1.17 -4.47 -4.61
CA ALA A 173 0.35 -4.58 -5.81
C ALA A 173 -0.89 -3.69 -5.70
N VAL A 174 -1.46 -3.31 -6.83
CA VAL A 174 -2.75 -2.60 -6.91
C VAL A 174 -3.82 -3.59 -7.35
N SER A 175 -4.97 -3.59 -6.67
CA SER A 175 -6.09 -4.42 -7.05
C SER A 175 -6.65 -4.01 -8.41
N GLU A 176 -6.75 -4.94 -9.32
CA GLU A 176 -7.39 -4.75 -10.64
C GLU A 176 -8.91 -4.61 -10.52
N ASP A 177 -9.48 -5.20 -9.46
CA ASP A 177 -10.91 -5.12 -9.19
C ASP A 177 -11.25 -3.82 -8.46
N GLY A 178 -12.32 -3.15 -8.87
CA GLY A 178 -12.91 -2.07 -8.07
C GLY A 178 -13.41 -2.57 -6.71
N ALA A 179 -13.46 -1.68 -5.70
CA ALA A 179 -13.81 -2.04 -4.33
C ALA A 179 -15.11 -2.86 -4.21
N SER A 180 -16.16 -2.50 -4.94
CA SER A 180 -17.44 -3.21 -4.94
C SER A 180 -17.30 -4.65 -5.48
N THR A 181 -16.56 -4.82 -6.58
CA THR A 181 -16.32 -6.13 -7.19
C THR A 181 -15.53 -7.04 -6.26
N SER A 182 -14.45 -6.53 -5.65
CA SER A 182 -13.64 -7.29 -4.69
C SER A 182 -14.48 -7.72 -3.48
N THR A 183 -15.32 -6.83 -2.95
CA THR A 183 -16.22 -7.15 -1.82
C THR A 183 -17.22 -8.24 -2.20
N MET A 184 -17.84 -8.14 -3.38
CA MET A 184 -18.77 -9.17 -3.86
C MET A 184 -18.09 -10.53 -4.04
N LYS A 185 -16.92 -10.57 -4.67
CA LYS A 185 -16.13 -11.80 -4.86
C LYS A 185 -15.78 -12.43 -3.52
N GLY A 186 -15.32 -11.61 -2.55
CA GLY A 186 -14.99 -12.06 -1.21
C GLY A 186 -16.19 -12.65 -0.45
N ALA A 187 -17.33 -11.97 -0.48
CA ALA A 187 -18.57 -12.44 0.16
C ALA A 187 -19.05 -13.76 -0.47
N TYR A 188 -18.98 -13.88 -1.80
CA TYR A 188 -19.38 -15.10 -2.50
C TYR A 188 -18.44 -16.27 -2.18
N ALA A 189 -17.12 -16.05 -2.21
CA ALA A 189 -16.13 -17.06 -1.85
C ALA A 189 -16.31 -17.53 -0.40
N PHE A 190 -16.55 -16.61 0.53
CA PHE A 190 -16.82 -16.93 1.93
C PHE A 190 -18.09 -17.80 2.09
N ALA A 191 -19.17 -17.49 1.37
CA ALA A 191 -20.40 -18.28 1.39
C ALA A 191 -20.15 -19.70 0.87
N LEU A 192 -19.44 -19.86 -0.25
CA LEU A 192 -19.10 -21.19 -0.79
C LEU A 192 -18.29 -22.03 0.20
N MET A 193 -17.24 -21.45 0.82
CA MET A 193 -16.44 -22.15 1.82
C MET A 193 -17.28 -22.68 3.00
N HIS A 194 -18.30 -21.93 3.42
CA HIS A 194 -19.19 -22.36 4.51
C HIS A 194 -20.18 -23.43 4.09
N MET A 195 -20.59 -23.49 2.83
CA MET A 195 -21.44 -24.56 2.31
C MET A 195 -20.70 -25.90 2.24
N ASP A 196 -19.43 -25.90 1.81
CA ASP A 196 -18.60 -27.11 1.69
C ASP A 196 -18.28 -27.74 3.07
N HIS A 197 -18.29 -26.96 4.15
CA HIS A 197 -18.06 -27.46 5.51
C HIS A 197 -19.34 -28.03 6.18
N GLN A 198 -20.52 -27.86 5.58
CA GLN A 198 -21.80 -28.37 6.11
C GLN A 198 -22.28 -29.65 5.37
N SER A 199 -21.59 -30.09 4.36
CA SER A 199 -21.80 -31.34 3.61
C SER A 199 -20.80 -32.43 4.05
#